data_6891ab19543620ed8ec900d42023b562
#
_entry.id   6891ab19543620ed8ec900d42023b562
#
_cell.length_a   1.000
_cell.length_b   1.000
_cell.length_c   1.000
_cell.angle_alpha   90.00
_cell.angle_beta   90.00
_cell.angle_gamma   90.00
#
_symmetry.space_group_name_H-M   'P 1'
#
loop_
_entity.id
_entity.type
_entity.pdbx_description
1 polymer ?
#
loop_
_entity_poly.entity_id
_entity_poly.type
_entity_poly.pdbx_seq_one_letter_code
_entity_poly.pdbx_strand_id
1 'polypeptide(L)'
;MIISSSANSRIKHIRSLRHRQEREQTGLFFIEGIRLVTEAVQLGAEIETLVVAPDLLKSSFAQEIVRAQQEHGTPCLEVTADVFTSISVKEGPQGIGAVMRQRWESLEQLRLSNKDYWVALDAAQDPGNIGTIIRTGDAFGSAGLILLGNAADPYDPTALRASMGAIFSQHLVKASFTDFARWKQQHNHFVIGTSKAAPHGYREASYRFPLVLLMGSERLGLSSEQQALCDLMVSIPMVGRSDSLNLAVATGIALYEVFYQGKTEQSV
;
A
#
# COMPACT_ATOMS: atom_id res chain seq x y z
N MET A 1 -9.70 4.35 -32.54
CA MET A 1 -11.15 4.77 -32.46
C MET A 1 -11.40 5.32 -31.05
N ILE A 2 -11.81 6.59 -30.97
CA ILE A 2 -12.06 7.27 -29.68
C ILE A 2 -13.44 6.90 -29.14
N ILE A 3 -13.51 6.47 -27.89
CA ILE A 3 -14.78 6.16 -27.21
C ILE A 3 -15.40 7.45 -26.69
N SER A 4 -16.60 7.77 -27.18
CA SER A 4 -17.37 8.96 -26.80
C SER A 4 -18.58 8.67 -25.91
N SER A 5 -18.87 7.40 -25.62
CA SER A 5 -20.03 7.00 -24.81
C SER A 5 -19.61 6.44 -23.45
N SER A 6 -20.10 7.04 -22.37
CA SER A 6 -19.94 6.52 -21.01
C SER A 6 -20.71 5.21 -20.75
N ALA A 7 -21.59 4.81 -21.68
CA ALA A 7 -22.33 3.55 -21.66
C ALA A 7 -21.54 2.38 -22.29
N ASN A 8 -20.36 2.64 -22.89
CA ASN A 8 -19.48 1.61 -23.42
C ASN A 8 -19.12 0.58 -22.35
N SER A 9 -19.11 -0.71 -22.69
CA SER A 9 -18.86 -1.79 -21.74
C SER A 9 -17.50 -1.70 -21.04
N ARG A 10 -16.43 -1.31 -21.76
CA ARG A 10 -15.10 -1.10 -21.18
C ARG A 10 -15.09 0.04 -20.17
N ILE A 11 -15.81 1.14 -20.46
CA ILE A 11 -15.92 2.28 -19.55
C ILE A 11 -16.72 1.92 -18.30
N LYS A 12 -17.80 1.15 -18.45
CA LYS A 12 -18.56 0.62 -17.30
C LYS A 12 -17.70 -0.27 -16.42
N HIS A 13 -16.89 -1.15 -17.01
CA HIS A 13 -15.96 -2.01 -16.28
C HIS A 13 -14.90 -1.19 -15.53
N ILE A 14 -14.24 -0.20 -16.17
CA ILE A 14 -13.28 0.67 -15.48
C ILE A 14 -13.95 1.39 -14.30
N ARG A 15 -15.17 1.87 -14.49
CA ARG A 15 -15.93 2.55 -13.44
C ARG A 15 -16.27 1.61 -12.28
N SER A 16 -16.60 0.33 -12.55
CA SER A 16 -16.92 -0.65 -11.51
C SER A 16 -15.74 -0.99 -10.62
N LEU A 17 -14.48 -0.80 -11.10
CA LEU A 17 -13.26 -0.99 -10.28
C LEU A 17 -13.14 -0.02 -9.09
N ARG A 18 -14.05 0.97 -8.97
CA ARG A 18 -14.20 1.77 -7.73
C ARG A 18 -14.71 0.94 -6.56
N HIS A 19 -15.43 -0.15 -6.84
CA HIS A 19 -16.00 -1.03 -5.83
C HIS A 19 -15.03 -2.16 -5.49
N ARG A 20 -14.82 -2.38 -4.17
CA ARG A 20 -13.93 -3.43 -3.67
C ARG A 20 -14.25 -4.80 -4.23
N GLN A 21 -15.54 -5.16 -4.25
CA GLN A 21 -15.99 -6.46 -4.75
C GLN A 21 -15.53 -6.73 -6.19
N GLU A 22 -15.64 -5.74 -7.06
CA GLU A 22 -15.20 -5.87 -8.45
C GLU A 22 -13.68 -6.05 -8.56
N ARG A 23 -12.91 -5.29 -7.76
CA ARG A 23 -11.45 -5.45 -7.70
C ARG A 23 -11.03 -6.83 -7.19
N GLU A 24 -11.73 -7.36 -6.19
CA GLU A 24 -11.46 -8.72 -5.67
C GLU A 24 -11.83 -9.81 -6.67
N GLN A 25 -12.91 -9.65 -7.42
CA GLN A 25 -13.35 -10.63 -8.43
C GLN A 25 -12.46 -10.64 -9.67
N THR A 26 -12.02 -9.46 -10.13
CA THR A 26 -11.25 -9.33 -11.37
C THR A 26 -9.74 -9.37 -11.17
N GLY A 27 -9.27 -9.10 -9.95
CA GLY A 27 -7.85 -8.87 -9.68
C GLY A 27 -7.31 -7.58 -10.29
N LEU A 28 -8.21 -6.67 -10.74
CA LEU A 28 -7.84 -5.43 -11.41
C LEU A 28 -8.14 -4.21 -10.52
N PHE A 29 -7.46 -3.11 -10.80
CA PHE A 29 -7.75 -1.80 -10.21
C PHE A 29 -7.44 -0.70 -11.22
N PHE A 30 -7.96 0.49 -10.97
CA PHE A 30 -7.75 1.66 -11.84
C PHE A 30 -6.96 2.73 -11.11
N ILE A 31 -5.93 3.23 -11.77
CA ILE A 31 -5.16 4.41 -11.35
C ILE A 31 -5.40 5.57 -12.29
N GLU A 32 -5.31 6.80 -11.78
CA GLU A 32 -5.40 8.00 -12.59
C GLU A 32 -4.38 9.06 -12.19
N GLY A 33 -3.97 9.83 -13.17
CA GLY A 33 -3.04 10.95 -13.03
C GLY A 33 -1.61 10.61 -13.39
N ILE A 34 -0.91 11.66 -13.84
CA ILE A 34 0.43 11.53 -14.44
C ILE A 34 1.40 10.84 -13.48
N ARG A 35 1.40 11.25 -12.21
CA ARG A 35 2.34 10.70 -11.22
C ARG A 35 2.20 9.20 -11.03
N LEU A 36 0.97 8.71 -10.76
CA LEU A 36 0.76 7.28 -10.49
C LEU A 36 1.08 6.43 -11.71
N VAL A 37 0.67 6.88 -12.91
CA VAL A 37 0.96 6.15 -14.15
C VAL A 37 2.48 6.15 -14.44
N THR A 38 3.16 7.27 -14.20
CA THR A 38 4.63 7.35 -14.35
C THR A 38 5.34 6.38 -13.43
N GLU A 39 5.02 6.38 -12.13
CA GLU A 39 5.61 5.46 -11.15
C GLU A 39 5.35 3.99 -11.53
N ALA A 40 4.13 3.66 -11.96
CA ALA A 40 3.80 2.32 -12.42
C ALA A 40 4.68 1.88 -13.61
N VAL A 41 4.85 2.76 -14.59
CA VAL A 41 5.69 2.49 -15.78
C VAL A 41 7.17 2.33 -15.39
N GLN A 42 7.70 3.23 -14.57
CA GLN A 42 9.11 3.22 -14.16
C GLN A 42 9.48 2.00 -13.33
N LEU A 43 8.53 1.50 -12.52
CA LEU A 43 8.72 0.32 -11.68
C LEU A 43 8.30 -0.98 -12.37
N GLY A 44 7.96 -0.93 -13.66
CA GLY A 44 7.62 -2.12 -14.45
C GLY A 44 6.34 -2.83 -13.97
N ALA A 45 5.39 -2.08 -13.38
CA ALA A 45 4.14 -2.66 -12.95
C ALA A 45 3.28 -3.10 -14.16
N GLU A 46 2.52 -4.18 -14.00
CA GLU A 46 1.73 -4.78 -15.08
C GLU A 46 0.52 -3.91 -15.44
N ILE A 47 0.62 -3.19 -16.55
CA ILE A 47 -0.44 -2.38 -17.12
C ILE A 47 -1.26 -3.22 -18.10
N GLU A 48 -2.53 -3.46 -17.79
CA GLU A 48 -3.43 -4.16 -18.68
C GLU A 48 -3.96 -3.27 -19.82
N THR A 49 -4.28 -2.02 -19.50
CA THR A 49 -4.76 -1.06 -20.49
C THR A 49 -4.49 0.38 -20.03
N LEU A 50 -3.84 1.17 -20.85
CA LEU A 50 -3.81 2.63 -20.68
C LEU A 50 -5.15 3.24 -21.08
N VAL A 51 -5.57 4.30 -20.39
CA VAL A 51 -6.77 5.08 -20.70
C VAL A 51 -6.36 6.53 -20.87
N VAL A 52 -6.57 7.08 -22.06
CA VAL A 52 -6.06 8.41 -22.41
C VAL A 52 -7.19 9.27 -22.96
N ALA A 53 -7.32 10.48 -22.45
CA ALA A 53 -8.13 11.54 -23.04
C ALA A 53 -7.19 12.62 -23.62
N PRO A 54 -6.93 12.61 -24.95
CA PRO A 54 -5.96 13.52 -25.56
C PRO A 54 -6.27 15.00 -25.29
N ASP A 55 -7.56 15.35 -25.24
CA ASP A 55 -8.00 16.74 -24.98
C ASP A 55 -7.64 17.23 -23.56
N LEU A 56 -7.49 16.32 -22.59
CA LEU A 56 -7.10 16.62 -21.21
C LEU A 56 -5.59 16.46 -20.96
N LEU A 57 -4.90 15.62 -21.73
CA LEU A 57 -3.49 15.31 -21.54
C LEU A 57 -2.59 16.39 -22.15
N LYS A 58 -2.32 17.45 -21.37
CA LYS A 58 -1.53 18.61 -21.82
C LYS A 58 -0.02 18.46 -21.58
N SER A 59 0.41 17.55 -20.70
CA SER A 59 1.83 17.33 -20.37
C SER A 59 2.54 16.59 -21.52
N SER A 60 3.55 17.19 -22.13
CA SER A 60 4.41 16.56 -23.14
C SER A 60 5.10 15.31 -22.58
N PHE A 61 5.58 15.36 -21.34
CA PHE A 61 6.18 14.23 -20.65
C PHE A 61 5.21 13.05 -20.54
N ALA A 62 3.95 13.30 -20.18
CA ALA A 62 2.98 12.21 -20.09
C ALA A 62 2.56 11.68 -21.47
N GLN A 63 2.57 12.52 -22.51
CA GLN A 63 2.35 12.09 -23.89
C GLN A 63 3.49 11.19 -24.39
N GLU A 64 4.73 11.47 -24.01
CA GLU A 64 5.89 10.62 -24.29
C GLU A 64 5.78 9.25 -23.62
N ILE A 65 5.34 9.20 -22.34
CA ILE A 65 5.07 7.93 -21.63
C ILE A 65 4.02 7.10 -22.36
N VAL A 66 2.91 7.72 -22.76
CA VAL A 66 1.84 7.04 -23.52
C VAL A 66 2.40 6.47 -24.82
N ARG A 67 3.16 7.26 -25.58
CA ARG A 67 3.76 6.82 -26.85
C ARG A 67 4.72 5.65 -26.64
N ALA A 68 5.62 5.75 -25.66
CA ALA A 68 6.56 4.68 -25.34
C ALA A 68 5.84 3.39 -24.95
N GLN A 69 4.78 3.48 -24.16
CA GLN A 69 3.98 2.30 -23.79
C GLN A 69 3.24 1.69 -24.98
N GLN A 70 2.73 2.51 -25.90
CA GLN A 70 2.10 2.01 -27.12
C GLN A 70 3.11 1.31 -28.04
N GLU A 71 4.33 1.84 -28.16
CA GLU A 71 5.43 1.23 -28.91
C GLU A 71 5.87 -0.13 -28.31
N HIS A 72 5.75 -0.28 -26.97
CA HIS A 72 5.96 -1.56 -26.28
C HIS A 72 4.77 -2.52 -26.38
N GLY A 73 3.69 -2.12 -27.06
CA GLY A 73 2.52 -2.97 -27.29
C GLY A 73 1.47 -2.91 -26.16
N THR A 74 1.60 -2.00 -25.20
CA THR A 74 0.58 -1.84 -24.14
C THR A 74 -0.74 -1.38 -24.77
N PRO A 75 -1.87 -2.10 -24.54
CA PRO A 75 -3.17 -1.68 -25.04
C PRO A 75 -3.54 -0.27 -24.57
N CYS A 76 -4.03 0.56 -25.50
CA CYS A 76 -4.41 1.93 -25.19
C CYS A 76 -5.87 2.20 -25.61
N LEU A 77 -6.63 2.73 -24.67
CA LEU A 77 -8.03 3.12 -24.85
C LEU A 77 -8.11 4.64 -24.91
N GLU A 78 -8.35 5.18 -26.10
CA GLU A 78 -8.60 6.62 -26.26
C GLU A 78 -10.07 6.94 -25.98
N VAL A 79 -10.30 7.94 -25.14
CA VAL A 79 -11.63 8.38 -24.72
C VAL A 79 -11.77 9.90 -24.85
N THR A 80 -13.02 10.39 -24.95
CA THR A 80 -13.28 11.83 -24.88
C THR A 80 -13.08 12.37 -23.44
N ALA A 81 -12.91 13.68 -23.30
CA ALA A 81 -12.78 14.35 -22.00
C ALA A 81 -13.94 14.02 -21.05
N ASP A 82 -15.18 14.04 -21.56
CA ASP A 82 -16.38 13.72 -20.77
C ASP A 82 -16.39 12.27 -20.28
N VAL A 83 -16.00 11.33 -21.13
CA VAL A 83 -15.88 9.92 -20.76
C VAL A 83 -14.82 9.72 -19.69
N PHE A 84 -13.63 10.34 -19.85
CA PHE A 84 -12.57 10.27 -18.84
C PHE A 84 -13.03 10.86 -17.50
N THR A 85 -13.67 12.02 -17.51
CA THR A 85 -14.25 12.65 -16.32
C THR A 85 -15.23 11.73 -15.62
N SER A 86 -16.02 10.95 -16.37
CA SER A 86 -16.99 10.00 -15.80
C SER A 86 -16.37 8.83 -15.03
N ILE A 87 -15.11 8.49 -15.31
CA ILE A 87 -14.35 7.43 -14.63
C ILE A 87 -13.35 7.99 -13.60
N SER A 88 -13.06 9.28 -13.63
CA SER A 88 -12.19 9.94 -12.67
C SER A 88 -12.87 10.10 -11.32
N VAL A 89 -12.11 9.93 -10.23
CA VAL A 89 -12.51 10.27 -8.85
C VAL A 89 -11.87 11.58 -8.37
N LYS A 90 -11.06 12.20 -9.24
CA LYS A 90 -10.34 13.45 -8.97
C LYS A 90 -11.04 14.61 -9.67
N GLU A 91 -11.15 15.75 -9.00
CA GLU A 91 -11.49 17.00 -9.64
C GLU A 91 -10.33 17.47 -10.55
N GLY A 92 -10.65 17.88 -11.77
CA GLY A 92 -9.66 18.29 -12.77
C GLY A 92 -8.77 17.12 -13.22
N PRO A 93 -9.33 16.09 -13.86
CA PRO A 93 -8.57 14.94 -14.33
C PRO A 93 -7.50 15.33 -15.37
N GLN A 94 -6.35 14.67 -15.31
CA GLN A 94 -5.20 14.97 -16.14
C GLN A 94 -5.18 14.22 -17.49
N GLY A 95 -6.24 13.46 -17.80
CA GLY A 95 -6.41 12.76 -19.07
C GLY A 95 -5.54 11.52 -19.26
N ILE A 96 -4.96 10.98 -18.20
CA ILE A 96 -4.23 9.71 -18.23
C ILE A 96 -4.60 8.86 -17.03
N GLY A 97 -4.82 7.57 -17.27
CA GLY A 97 -5.04 6.54 -16.28
C GLY A 97 -4.64 5.17 -16.81
N ALA A 98 -4.66 4.17 -15.96
CA ALA A 98 -4.38 2.79 -16.35
C ALA A 98 -5.22 1.80 -15.55
N VAL A 99 -5.68 0.75 -16.22
CA VAL A 99 -6.15 -0.49 -15.58
C VAL A 99 -4.94 -1.34 -15.32
N MET A 100 -4.79 -1.76 -14.07
CA MET A 100 -3.61 -2.47 -13.56
C MET A 100 -4.03 -3.80 -12.97
N ARG A 101 -3.10 -4.76 -12.94
CA ARG A 101 -3.29 -6.04 -12.23
C ARG A 101 -2.79 -5.93 -10.80
N GLN A 102 -3.60 -6.40 -9.83
CA GLN A 102 -3.18 -6.50 -8.43
C GLN A 102 -2.02 -7.48 -8.29
N ARG A 103 -1.06 -7.14 -7.44
CA ARG A 103 0.06 -8.00 -7.10
C ARG A 103 -0.03 -8.39 -5.62
N TRP A 104 -0.24 -9.67 -5.37
CA TRP A 104 -0.27 -10.25 -4.03
C TRP A 104 0.77 -11.34 -3.91
N GLU A 105 1.43 -11.38 -2.77
CA GLU A 105 2.38 -12.44 -2.45
C GLU A 105 1.79 -13.40 -1.43
N SER A 106 2.25 -14.64 -1.46
CA SER A 106 1.86 -15.65 -0.50
C SER A 106 2.70 -15.53 0.78
N LEU A 107 2.04 -15.48 1.94
CA LEU A 107 2.73 -15.50 3.23
C LEU A 107 3.59 -16.77 3.40
N GLU A 108 3.12 -17.92 2.89
CA GLU A 108 3.85 -19.19 3.00
C GLU A 108 5.19 -19.18 2.25
N GLN A 109 5.25 -18.44 1.14
CA GLN A 109 6.45 -18.28 0.32
C GLN A 109 7.34 -17.14 0.78
N LEU A 110 6.82 -16.26 1.64
CA LEU A 110 7.56 -15.11 2.12
C LEU A 110 8.76 -15.55 2.98
N ARG A 111 9.95 -15.09 2.60
CA ARG A 111 11.19 -15.28 3.35
C ARG A 111 11.82 -13.92 3.58
N LEU A 112 12.00 -13.57 4.83
CA LEU A 112 12.68 -12.33 5.20
C LEU A 112 14.19 -12.54 5.15
N SER A 113 14.89 -11.66 4.47
CA SER A 113 16.35 -11.62 4.54
C SER A 113 16.82 -11.00 5.86
N ASN A 114 18.08 -11.22 6.23
CA ASN A 114 18.60 -10.87 7.57
C ASN A 114 18.47 -9.38 7.94
N LYS A 115 18.18 -8.52 7.00
CA LYS A 115 18.06 -7.06 7.22
C LYS A 115 16.65 -6.53 6.97
N ASP A 116 15.74 -7.40 6.55
CA ASP A 116 14.39 -6.99 6.21
C ASP A 116 13.60 -6.59 7.45
N TYR A 117 12.73 -5.63 7.25
CA TYR A 117 11.64 -5.34 8.16
C TYR A 117 10.36 -5.08 7.39
N TRP A 118 9.29 -5.53 7.99
CA TRP A 118 7.95 -5.49 7.42
C TRP A 118 6.99 -4.83 8.39
N VAL A 119 5.89 -4.32 7.88
CA VAL A 119 4.77 -3.86 8.70
C VAL A 119 3.62 -4.85 8.56
N ALA A 120 3.06 -5.29 9.68
CA ALA A 120 1.81 -6.06 9.70
C ALA A 120 0.71 -5.20 10.33
N LEU A 121 -0.43 -5.08 9.65
CA LEU A 121 -1.59 -4.30 10.09
C LEU A 121 -2.75 -5.24 10.37
N ASP A 122 -3.20 -5.30 11.63
CA ASP A 122 -4.38 -6.06 11.98
C ASP A 122 -5.64 -5.23 11.83
N ALA A 123 -6.53 -5.69 10.95
CA ALA A 123 -7.87 -5.15 10.74
C ALA A 123 -7.92 -3.61 10.55
N ALA A 124 -6.87 -3.00 9.98
CA ALA A 124 -6.85 -1.58 9.66
C ALA A 124 -7.99 -1.22 8.69
N GLN A 125 -8.87 -0.28 9.07
CA GLN A 125 -10.11 -0.02 8.33
C GLN A 125 -10.05 1.17 7.40
N ASP A 126 -9.13 2.10 7.60
CA ASP A 126 -9.01 3.31 6.77
C ASP A 126 -8.03 3.09 5.61
N PRO A 127 -8.50 3.09 4.34
CA PRO A 127 -7.62 2.99 3.17
C PRO A 127 -6.56 4.11 3.11
N GLY A 128 -6.88 5.31 3.62
CA GLY A 128 -5.95 6.43 3.68
C GLY A 128 -4.76 6.15 4.61
N ASN A 129 -5.01 5.50 5.76
CA ASN A 129 -3.95 5.04 6.66
C ASN A 129 -3.07 3.99 5.96
N ILE A 130 -3.68 3.01 5.28
CA ILE A 130 -2.92 1.97 4.56
C ILE A 130 -2.02 2.60 3.50
N GLY A 131 -2.54 3.48 2.66
CA GLY A 131 -1.74 4.15 1.64
C GLY A 131 -0.62 5.01 2.22
N THR A 132 -0.88 5.70 3.34
CA THR A 132 0.14 6.49 4.05
C THR A 132 1.22 5.60 4.65
N ILE A 133 0.86 4.44 5.19
CA ILE A 133 1.82 3.46 5.74
C ILE A 133 2.66 2.85 4.62
N ILE A 134 2.07 2.50 3.48
CA ILE A 134 2.80 2.04 2.29
C ILE A 134 3.87 3.07 1.88
N ARG A 135 3.49 4.34 1.77
CA ARG A 135 4.41 5.42 1.42
C ARG A 135 5.51 5.62 2.47
N THR A 136 5.17 5.54 3.74
CA THR A 136 6.12 5.70 4.84
C THR A 136 7.08 4.51 4.90
N GLY A 137 6.57 3.30 4.66
CA GLY A 137 7.37 2.07 4.55
C GLY A 137 8.39 2.16 3.43
N ASP A 138 7.97 2.56 2.24
CA ASP A 138 8.85 2.80 1.10
C ASP A 138 9.95 3.83 1.43
N ALA A 139 9.58 4.96 2.03
CA ALA A 139 10.52 6.01 2.40
C ALA A 139 11.59 5.57 3.40
N PHE A 140 11.27 4.63 4.29
CA PHE A 140 12.20 4.10 5.28
C PHE A 140 12.80 2.75 4.90
N GLY A 141 12.47 2.18 3.74
CA GLY A 141 13.05 0.94 3.24
C GLY A 141 12.44 -0.32 3.84
N SER A 142 11.19 -0.26 4.34
CA SER A 142 10.43 -1.47 4.64
C SER A 142 10.24 -2.29 3.38
N ALA A 143 10.40 -3.61 3.47
CA ALA A 143 10.27 -4.49 2.31
C ALA A 143 8.80 -4.66 1.87
N GLY A 144 7.84 -4.54 2.80
CA GLY A 144 6.44 -4.69 2.44
C GLY A 144 5.45 -4.62 3.60
N LEU A 145 4.21 -4.90 3.26
CA LEU A 145 3.07 -4.82 4.15
C LEU A 145 2.29 -6.14 4.20
N ILE A 146 2.01 -6.62 5.39
CA ILE A 146 1.15 -7.78 5.64
C ILE A 146 -0.19 -7.27 6.19
N LEU A 147 -1.26 -7.47 5.46
CA LEU A 147 -2.62 -7.11 5.86
C LEU A 147 -3.30 -8.31 6.50
N LEU A 148 -3.64 -8.20 7.79
CA LEU A 148 -4.23 -9.28 8.58
C LEU A 148 -5.74 -9.08 8.74
N GLY A 149 -6.45 -10.20 8.68
CA GLY A 149 -7.90 -10.21 8.88
C GLY A 149 -8.67 -9.39 7.85
N ASN A 150 -9.70 -8.68 8.31
CA ASN A 150 -10.53 -7.85 7.44
C ASN A 150 -9.99 -6.41 7.34
N ALA A 151 -8.79 -6.25 6.82
CA ALA A 151 -8.22 -4.94 6.54
C ALA A 151 -8.88 -4.28 5.32
N ALA A 152 -8.79 -2.95 5.24
CA ALA A 152 -9.18 -2.20 4.05
C ALA A 152 -8.29 -2.59 2.85
N ASP A 153 -8.78 -2.29 1.67
CA ASP A 153 -8.12 -2.66 0.42
C ASP A 153 -7.01 -1.64 0.07
N PRO A 154 -5.74 -2.07 -0.08
CA PRO A 154 -4.65 -1.18 -0.48
C PRO A 154 -4.79 -0.67 -1.92
N TYR A 155 -5.62 -1.33 -2.74
CA TYR A 155 -5.96 -0.90 -4.11
C TYR A 155 -7.22 -0.01 -4.17
N ASP A 156 -7.76 0.42 -3.01
CA ASP A 156 -8.79 1.46 -2.98
C ASP A 156 -8.25 2.78 -3.55
N PRO A 157 -9.05 3.52 -4.34
CA PRO A 157 -8.61 4.82 -4.88
C PRO A 157 -8.05 5.79 -3.82
N THR A 158 -8.51 5.72 -2.58
CA THR A 158 -7.99 6.54 -1.48
C THR A 158 -6.60 6.09 -1.05
N ALA A 159 -6.39 4.77 -0.89
CA ALA A 159 -5.08 4.20 -0.56
C ALA A 159 -4.07 4.44 -1.69
N LEU A 160 -4.45 4.23 -2.95
CA LEU A 160 -3.62 4.49 -4.12
C LEU A 160 -3.12 5.94 -4.15
N ARG A 161 -4.01 6.91 -3.91
CA ARG A 161 -3.63 8.33 -3.83
C ARG A 161 -2.68 8.61 -2.67
N ALA A 162 -2.99 8.09 -1.48
CA ALA A 162 -2.18 8.31 -0.29
C ALA A 162 -0.78 7.67 -0.40
N SER A 163 -0.66 6.55 -1.12
CA SER A 163 0.62 5.86 -1.35
C SER A 163 1.56 6.65 -2.27
N MET A 164 1.04 7.59 -3.08
CA MET A 164 1.82 8.41 -4.01
C MET A 164 2.68 7.62 -5.01
N GLY A 165 2.31 6.36 -5.29
CA GLY A 165 3.03 5.45 -6.18
C GLY A 165 3.87 4.39 -5.46
N ALA A 166 4.15 4.54 -4.18
CA ALA A 166 4.91 3.56 -3.40
C ALA A 166 4.28 2.15 -3.38
N ILE A 167 3.00 2.03 -3.73
CA ILE A 167 2.33 0.72 -3.86
C ILE A 167 2.99 -0.18 -4.92
N PHE A 168 3.69 0.38 -5.90
CA PHE A 168 4.34 -0.38 -6.96
C PHE A 168 5.73 -0.90 -6.56
N SER A 169 6.37 -0.32 -5.53
CA SER A 169 7.65 -0.75 -4.98
C SER A 169 7.50 -1.71 -3.80
N GLN A 170 6.36 -1.67 -3.10
CA GLN A 170 6.14 -2.45 -1.89
C GLN A 170 5.55 -3.83 -2.18
N HIS A 171 6.02 -4.84 -1.44
CA HIS A 171 5.43 -6.17 -1.44
C HIS A 171 4.17 -6.20 -0.57
N LEU A 172 3.10 -6.80 -1.08
CA LEU A 172 1.82 -6.88 -0.37
C LEU A 172 1.42 -8.33 -0.12
N VAL A 173 1.13 -8.63 1.14
CA VAL A 173 0.64 -9.96 1.58
C VAL A 173 -0.70 -9.79 2.27
N LYS A 174 -1.61 -10.73 2.03
CA LYS A 174 -2.89 -10.83 2.74
C LYS A 174 -2.95 -12.17 3.46
N ALA A 175 -3.24 -12.16 4.76
CA ALA A 175 -3.29 -13.38 5.56
C ALA A 175 -4.32 -13.30 6.70
N SER A 176 -4.67 -14.45 7.28
CA SER A 176 -5.33 -14.49 8.57
C SER A 176 -4.29 -14.30 9.70
N PHE A 177 -4.76 -13.85 10.86
CA PHE A 177 -3.88 -13.79 12.04
C PHE A 177 -3.34 -15.17 12.43
N THR A 178 -4.14 -16.20 12.30
CA THR A 178 -3.73 -17.60 12.58
C THR A 178 -2.60 -18.06 11.66
N ASP A 179 -2.68 -17.74 10.36
CA ASP A 179 -1.63 -18.10 9.41
C ASP A 179 -0.35 -17.29 9.66
N PHE A 180 -0.50 -16.01 10.02
CA PHE A 180 0.62 -15.16 10.42
C PHE A 180 1.33 -15.70 11.67
N ALA A 181 0.58 -16.10 12.70
CA ALA A 181 1.14 -16.68 13.93
C ALA A 181 1.92 -17.97 13.63
N ARG A 182 1.35 -18.84 12.79
CA ARG A 182 2.01 -20.07 12.35
C ARG A 182 3.30 -19.78 11.57
N TRP A 183 3.24 -18.87 10.61
CA TRP A 183 4.40 -18.44 9.83
C TRP A 183 5.51 -17.85 10.69
N LYS A 184 5.17 -16.98 11.66
CA LYS A 184 6.12 -16.40 12.62
C LYS A 184 6.83 -17.50 13.42
N GLN A 185 6.09 -18.50 13.91
CA GLN A 185 6.67 -19.60 14.69
C GLN A 185 7.58 -20.49 13.85
N GLN A 186 7.17 -20.85 12.64
CA GLN A 186 7.94 -21.71 11.73
C GLN A 186 9.27 -21.10 11.33
N HIS A 187 9.35 -19.78 11.18
CA HIS A 187 10.55 -19.08 10.74
C HIS A 187 11.29 -18.35 11.86
N ASN A 188 10.76 -18.37 13.09
CA ASN A 188 11.30 -17.68 14.27
C ASN A 188 11.56 -16.19 14.00
N HIS A 189 10.66 -15.53 13.24
CA HIS A 189 10.77 -14.11 12.97
C HIS A 189 10.49 -13.28 14.23
N PHE A 190 11.24 -12.20 14.42
CA PHE A 190 11.06 -11.29 15.53
C PHE A 190 9.88 -10.35 15.26
N VAL A 191 8.92 -10.30 16.17
CA VAL A 191 7.72 -9.46 16.04
C VAL A 191 7.68 -8.44 17.16
N ILE A 192 7.57 -7.17 16.79
CA ILE A 192 7.41 -6.04 17.70
C ILE A 192 5.96 -5.57 17.63
N GLY A 193 5.28 -5.53 18.76
CA GLY A 193 3.94 -4.95 18.88
C GLY A 193 3.98 -3.58 19.52
N THR A 194 2.99 -2.75 19.22
CA THR A 194 2.83 -1.43 19.86
C THR A 194 1.62 -1.38 20.77
N SER A 195 1.79 -0.81 21.98
CA SER A 195 0.70 -0.56 22.92
C SER A 195 1.07 0.61 23.82
N LYS A 196 0.10 1.47 24.16
CA LYS A 196 0.33 2.55 25.15
C LYS A 196 0.68 2.03 26.55
N ALA A 197 0.30 0.78 26.86
CA ALA A 197 0.58 0.13 28.15
C ALA A 197 1.86 -0.70 28.15
N ALA A 198 2.62 -0.72 27.05
CA ALA A 198 3.88 -1.47 26.99
C ALA A 198 4.92 -0.88 27.94
N PRO A 199 5.74 -1.76 28.60
CA PRO A 199 6.66 -1.33 29.63
C PRO A 199 7.90 -0.58 29.10
N HIS A 200 8.23 -0.78 27.83
CA HIS A 200 9.41 -0.20 27.19
C HIS A 200 9.03 0.91 26.22
N GLY A 201 9.73 2.05 26.29
CA GLY A 201 9.65 3.08 25.26
C GLY A 201 10.23 2.55 23.93
N TYR A 202 9.63 2.94 22.81
CA TYR A 202 10.05 2.46 21.49
C TYR A 202 11.53 2.75 21.14
N ARG A 203 12.17 3.73 21.79
CA ARG A 203 13.60 4.08 21.65
C ARG A 203 14.50 3.41 22.65
N GLU A 204 13.97 2.82 23.70
CA GLU A 204 14.71 2.19 24.79
C GLU A 204 14.96 0.71 24.54
N ALA A 205 14.18 0.13 23.66
CA ALA A 205 14.24 -1.28 23.30
C ALA A 205 15.24 -1.52 22.15
N SER A 206 15.95 -2.66 22.20
CA SER A 206 16.82 -3.11 21.12
C SER A 206 16.05 -4.02 20.17
N TYR A 207 16.14 -3.75 18.88
CA TYR A 207 15.41 -4.48 17.83
C TYR A 207 16.33 -5.51 17.17
N ARG A 208 15.79 -6.70 16.92
CA ARG A 208 16.49 -7.76 16.20
C ARG A 208 15.92 -7.91 14.80
N PHE A 209 16.79 -8.06 13.81
CA PHE A 209 16.41 -8.29 12.42
C PHE A 209 16.60 -9.76 12.02
N PRO A 210 15.81 -10.29 11.07
CA PRO A 210 14.68 -9.62 10.43
C PRO A 210 13.49 -9.46 11.38
N LEU A 211 12.68 -8.41 11.20
CA LEU A 211 11.55 -8.14 12.08
C LEU A 211 10.25 -7.77 11.35
N VAL A 212 9.14 -7.94 12.06
CA VAL A 212 7.83 -7.44 11.67
C VAL A 212 7.31 -6.51 12.76
N LEU A 213 6.98 -5.27 12.36
CA LEU A 213 6.28 -4.31 13.21
C LEU A 213 4.77 -4.59 13.12
N LEU A 214 4.18 -5.15 14.17
CA LEU A 214 2.75 -5.46 14.24
C LEU A 214 1.98 -4.30 14.86
N MET A 215 1.07 -3.73 14.09
CA MET A 215 0.19 -2.65 14.49
C MET A 215 -1.25 -3.16 14.61
N GLY A 216 -1.90 -2.83 15.70
CA GLY A 216 -3.31 -3.21 15.93
C GLY A 216 -4.29 -2.28 15.23
N SER A 217 -5.58 -2.62 15.32
CA SER A 217 -6.66 -1.81 14.77
C SER A 217 -6.73 -0.42 15.42
N GLU A 218 -7.27 0.56 14.69
CA GLU A 218 -7.38 1.96 15.14
C GLU A 218 -8.19 2.10 16.45
N ARG A 219 -9.16 1.22 16.68
CA ARG A 219 -10.09 1.32 17.80
C ARG A 219 -9.67 0.54 19.03
N LEU A 220 -9.15 -0.66 18.84
CA LEU A 220 -8.91 -1.63 19.94
C LEU A 220 -7.42 -1.88 20.19
N GLY A 221 -6.55 -1.46 19.26
CA GLY A 221 -5.14 -1.83 19.32
C GLY A 221 -4.93 -3.34 19.08
N LEU A 222 -3.89 -3.90 19.66
CA LEU A 222 -3.60 -5.34 19.63
C LEU A 222 -4.37 -6.08 20.72
N SER A 223 -5.01 -7.19 20.37
CA SER A 223 -5.65 -8.11 21.33
C SER A 223 -4.61 -8.76 22.24
N SER A 224 -5.05 -9.37 23.36
CA SER A 224 -4.15 -10.10 24.27
C SER A 224 -3.42 -11.23 23.56
N GLU A 225 -4.07 -11.93 22.63
CA GLU A 225 -3.47 -12.99 21.82
C GLU A 225 -2.38 -12.44 20.89
N GLN A 226 -2.64 -11.31 20.26
CA GLN A 226 -1.68 -10.63 19.39
C GLN A 226 -0.48 -10.09 20.17
N GLN A 227 -0.71 -9.52 21.37
CA GLN A 227 0.36 -9.08 22.25
C GLN A 227 1.23 -10.25 22.72
N ALA A 228 0.61 -11.39 23.04
CA ALA A 228 1.33 -12.62 23.45
C ALA A 228 2.17 -13.22 22.31
N LEU A 229 1.81 -12.97 21.05
CA LEU A 229 2.60 -13.38 19.89
C LEU A 229 3.87 -12.54 19.70
N CYS A 230 3.87 -11.30 20.18
CA CYS A 230 5.00 -10.39 20.04
C CYS A 230 6.16 -10.79 20.93
N ASP A 231 7.38 -10.75 20.40
CA ASP A 231 8.61 -10.97 21.19
C ASP A 231 8.96 -9.73 22.01
N LEU A 232 8.46 -8.57 21.60
CA LEU A 232 8.68 -7.28 22.26
C LEU A 232 7.44 -6.38 22.09
N MET A 233 7.04 -5.76 23.20
CA MET A 233 6.00 -4.72 23.19
C MET A 233 6.60 -3.37 23.52
N VAL A 234 6.31 -2.36 22.69
CA VAL A 234 6.84 -1.00 22.87
C VAL A 234 5.74 0.05 22.92
N SER A 235 5.98 1.14 23.63
CA SER A 235 5.07 2.27 23.73
C SER A 235 5.67 3.52 23.07
N ILE A 236 4.82 4.34 22.47
CA ILE A 236 5.14 5.70 22.05
C ILE A 236 4.68 6.63 23.17
N PRO A 237 5.59 7.30 23.90
CA PRO A 237 5.21 8.17 25.01
C PRO A 237 4.35 9.34 24.54
N MET A 238 3.27 9.60 25.26
CA MET A 238 2.34 10.71 25.01
C MET A 238 2.12 11.47 26.30
N VAL A 239 2.18 12.80 26.25
CA VAL A 239 2.06 13.68 27.44
C VAL A 239 0.81 14.59 27.35
N GLY A 240 0.09 14.52 26.24
CA GLY A 240 -1.10 15.33 25.98
C GLY A 240 -2.40 14.67 26.49
N ARG A 241 -3.52 15.26 26.10
CA ARG A 241 -4.86 14.75 26.43
C ARG A 241 -5.33 13.61 25.51
N SER A 242 -4.72 13.47 24.33
CA SER A 242 -5.06 12.39 23.41
C SER A 242 -4.58 11.06 24.00
N ASP A 243 -5.42 10.06 23.95
CA ASP A 243 -5.16 8.72 24.45
C ASP A 243 -4.60 7.77 23.36
N SER A 244 -4.55 8.23 22.13
CA SER A 244 -4.02 7.49 20.98
C SER A 244 -3.50 8.42 19.88
N LEU A 245 -2.67 7.88 19.01
CA LEU A 245 -2.25 8.50 17.74
C LEU A 245 -3.01 7.85 16.58
N ASN A 246 -3.14 8.59 15.47
CA ASN A 246 -3.56 8.00 14.22
C ASN A 246 -2.64 6.81 13.86
N LEU A 247 -3.20 5.74 13.30
CA LEU A 247 -2.48 4.50 13.00
C LEU A 247 -1.25 4.75 12.11
N ALA A 248 -1.40 5.54 11.05
CA ALA A 248 -0.29 5.81 10.14
C ALA A 248 0.81 6.66 10.79
N VAL A 249 0.44 7.57 11.68
CA VAL A 249 1.40 8.37 12.47
C VAL A 249 2.17 7.50 13.45
N ALA A 250 1.47 6.65 14.22
CA ALA A 250 2.11 5.72 15.15
C ALA A 250 3.04 4.75 14.43
N THR A 251 2.58 4.19 13.31
CA THR A 251 3.40 3.32 12.47
C THR A 251 4.64 4.03 11.96
N GLY A 252 4.50 5.27 11.49
CA GLY A 252 5.64 6.07 10.99
C GLY A 252 6.69 6.35 12.07
N ILE A 253 6.27 6.68 13.29
CA ILE A 253 7.18 6.90 14.43
C ILE A 253 7.94 5.61 14.77
N ALA A 254 7.24 4.49 14.91
CA ALA A 254 7.86 3.21 15.24
C ALA A 254 8.78 2.72 14.11
N LEU A 255 8.34 2.86 12.87
CA LEU A 255 9.10 2.44 11.69
C LEU A 255 10.37 3.25 11.47
N TYR A 256 10.35 4.55 11.82
CA TYR A 256 11.57 5.37 11.76
C TYR A 256 12.63 4.89 12.75
N GLU A 257 12.23 4.47 13.95
CA GLU A 257 13.16 3.88 14.93
C GLU A 257 13.70 2.53 14.44
N VAL A 258 12.86 1.67 13.86
CA VAL A 258 13.31 0.42 13.22
C VAL A 258 14.40 0.70 12.18
N PHE A 259 14.14 1.65 11.28
CA PHE A 259 15.11 2.08 10.26
C PHE A 259 16.40 2.61 10.88
N TYR A 260 16.30 3.44 11.92
CA TYR A 260 17.47 4.05 12.58
C TYR A 260 18.36 2.99 13.24
N GLN A 261 17.79 2.04 13.97
CA GLN A 261 18.53 0.95 14.60
C GLN A 261 19.15 0.01 13.57
N GLY A 262 18.41 -0.33 12.49
CA GLY A 262 18.94 -1.15 11.39
C GLY A 262 20.14 -0.53 10.67
N LYS A 263 20.22 0.81 10.59
CA LYS A 263 21.40 1.51 10.07
C LYS A 263 22.61 1.45 11.01
N THR A 264 22.37 1.54 12.31
CA THR A 264 23.45 1.57 13.32
C THR A 264 24.15 0.21 13.40
N GLU A 265 23.42 -0.90 13.24
CA GLU A 265 24.01 -2.24 13.15
C GLU A 265 24.85 -2.47 11.88
N GLN A 266 24.68 -1.66 10.84
CA GLN A 266 25.49 -1.76 9.61
C GLN A 266 26.82 -1.01 9.69
N SER A 267 27.02 -0.21 10.72
CA SER A 267 28.20 0.65 10.91
C SER A 267 29.20 0.06 11.89
N VAL A 268 28.94 -1.12 12.44
CA VAL A 268 29.81 -1.90 13.34
C VAL A 268 30.21 -3.19 12.63
#